data_14e41ae83cf6fcf60317bdcb3b959f82
#
_entry.id   14e41ae83cf6fcf60317bdcb3b959f82
#
_cell.length_a   1.000
_cell.length_b   1.000
_cell.length_c   1.000
_cell.angle_alpha   90.00
_cell.angle_beta   90.00
_cell.angle_gamma   90.00
#
_symmetry.space_group_name_H-M   'P 1'
#
loop_
_entity.id
_entity.type
_entity.pdbx_description
1 polymer ?
#
loop_
_entity_poly.entity_id
_entity_poly.type
_entity_poly.pdbx_seq_one_letter_code
_entity_poly.pdbx_strand_id
1 'polypeptide(L)'
;VLDNAWVIPLIPAASFFLILFFGKRLPRKGSEIGIAALGLCFVLALVVNVQWFSHVNDAEHDAKKSEETHLATSEPAAEEHEFEVEPVTKEVTWFENGGQDIKVGMLLDGPAVMMLFVVTLVSLLVHVYSTDYVAGDRRYTHFFAFLSLFTASMLGLIMAKTTLQLIVCWELVGV
;
A
#
# COMPACT_ATOMS: atom_id res chain seq x y z
N VAL A 1 8.98 9.55 1.39
CA VAL A 1 8.23 8.37 1.88
C VAL A 1 7.72 7.54 0.72
N LEU A 2 7.39 8.16 -0.43
CA LEU A 2 6.93 7.46 -1.64
C LEU A 2 7.85 6.29 -2.02
N ASP A 3 9.16 6.50 -2.05
CA ASP A 3 10.16 5.46 -2.41
C ASP A 3 10.21 4.28 -1.43
N ASN A 4 9.70 4.47 -0.23
CA ASN A 4 9.70 3.46 0.83
C ASN A 4 8.30 2.97 1.20
N ALA A 5 7.30 3.24 0.37
CA ALA A 5 5.91 2.85 0.63
C ALA A 5 5.73 1.32 0.74
N TRP A 6 6.67 0.51 0.19
CA TRP A 6 6.71 -0.94 0.37
C TRP A 6 6.77 -1.40 1.83
N VAL A 7 7.16 -0.51 2.77
CA VAL A 7 7.14 -0.79 4.21
C VAL A 7 5.71 -0.87 4.74
N ILE A 8 4.75 -0.18 4.13
CA ILE A 8 3.36 -0.13 4.60
C ILE A 8 2.73 -1.53 4.71
N PRO A 9 2.74 -2.40 3.69
CA PRO A 9 2.22 -3.76 3.82
C PRO A 9 3.01 -4.66 4.79
N LEU A 10 4.29 -4.36 5.04
CA LEU A 10 5.11 -5.14 5.97
C LEU A 10 4.71 -4.92 7.45
N ILE A 11 4.17 -3.75 7.79
CA ILE A 11 3.75 -3.46 9.17
C ILE A 11 2.64 -4.41 9.63
N PRO A 12 1.49 -4.55 8.91
CA PRO A 12 0.47 -5.50 9.30
C PRO A 12 0.93 -6.96 9.13
N ALA A 13 1.82 -7.28 8.18
CA ALA A 13 2.43 -8.60 8.09
C ALA A 13 3.26 -8.94 9.35
N ALA A 14 4.07 -8.01 9.83
CA ALA A 14 4.80 -8.19 11.08
C ALA A 14 3.85 -8.31 12.29
N SER A 15 2.78 -7.50 12.31
CA SER A 15 1.76 -7.58 13.37
C SER A 15 1.05 -8.93 13.41
N PHE A 16 0.80 -9.56 12.26
CA PHE A 16 0.27 -10.92 12.18
C PHE A 16 1.13 -11.91 12.96
N PHE A 17 2.44 -11.95 12.70
CA PHE A 17 3.35 -12.85 13.42
C PHE A 17 3.41 -12.51 14.90
N LEU A 18 3.47 -11.24 15.27
CA LEU A 18 3.51 -10.82 16.68
C LEU A 18 2.23 -11.23 17.41
N ILE A 19 1.06 -11.05 16.81
CA ILE A 19 -0.21 -11.45 17.41
C ILE A 19 -0.30 -12.97 17.50
N LEU A 20 0.11 -13.69 16.45
CA LEU A 20 0.03 -15.15 16.41
C LEU A 20 0.88 -15.79 17.51
N PHE A 21 2.12 -15.34 17.71
CA PHE A 21 3.05 -15.93 18.68
C PHE A 21 2.88 -15.39 20.11
N PHE A 22 2.62 -14.10 20.24
CA PHE A 22 2.61 -13.42 21.54
C PHE A 22 1.24 -12.94 21.99
N GLY A 23 0.24 -12.89 21.09
CA GLY A 23 -1.06 -12.29 21.36
C GLY A 23 -1.79 -12.87 22.58
N LYS A 24 -1.67 -14.17 22.83
CA LYS A 24 -2.27 -14.81 24.01
C LYS A 24 -1.70 -14.36 25.36
N ARG A 25 -0.48 -13.78 25.36
CA ARG A 25 0.18 -13.27 26.57
C ARG A 25 -0.12 -11.79 26.86
N LEU A 26 -0.74 -11.09 25.91
CA LEU A 26 -1.08 -9.67 26.04
C LEU A 26 -2.41 -9.46 26.77
N PRO A 27 -2.57 -8.33 27.49
CA PRO A 27 -3.76 -8.05 28.29
C PRO A 27 -5.06 -8.01 27.46
N ARG A 28 -5.02 -7.52 26.21
CA ARG A 28 -6.16 -7.51 25.27
C ARG A 28 -6.00 -8.55 24.15
N LYS A 29 -5.29 -9.64 24.41
CA LYS A 29 -5.15 -10.79 23.51
C LYS A 29 -4.67 -10.45 22.09
N GLY A 30 -3.92 -9.37 21.92
CA GLY A 30 -3.28 -8.99 20.66
C GLY A 30 -4.02 -7.95 19.82
N SER A 31 -5.24 -7.58 20.13
CA SER A 31 -5.98 -6.52 19.40
C SER A 31 -5.25 -5.17 19.43
N GLU A 32 -4.56 -4.84 20.52
CA GLU A 32 -3.76 -3.62 20.67
C GLU A 32 -2.67 -3.50 19.59
N ILE A 33 -1.96 -4.61 19.32
CA ILE A 33 -0.91 -4.64 18.31
C ILE A 33 -1.51 -4.41 16.91
N GLY A 34 -2.62 -5.10 16.59
CA GLY A 34 -3.30 -4.94 15.31
C GLY A 34 -3.75 -3.49 15.07
N ILE A 35 -4.44 -2.91 16.05
CA ILE A 35 -4.92 -1.53 15.95
C ILE A 35 -3.77 -0.52 15.86
N ALA A 36 -2.72 -0.70 16.67
CA ALA A 36 -1.55 0.18 16.62
C ALA A 36 -0.81 0.10 15.27
N ALA A 37 -0.64 -1.12 14.76
CA ALA A 37 -0.02 -1.35 13.45
C ALA A 37 -0.83 -0.70 12.32
N LEU A 38 -2.15 -0.88 12.31
CA LEU A 38 -3.00 -0.28 11.29
C LEU A 38 -3.15 1.24 11.46
N GLY A 39 -3.16 1.73 12.68
CA GLY A 39 -3.10 3.18 12.94
C GLY A 39 -1.84 3.81 12.35
N LEU A 40 -0.69 3.14 12.52
CA LEU A 40 0.56 3.55 11.90
C LEU A 40 0.51 3.47 10.36
N CYS A 41 -0.03 2.38 9.81
CA CYS A 41 -0.22 2.25 8.35
C CYS A 41 -1.11 3.36 7.80
N PHE A 42 -2.19 3.70 8.48
CA PHE A 42 -3.10 4.76 8.07
C PHE A 42 -2.42 6.14 8.06
N VAL A 43 -1.62 6.45 9.09
CA VAL A 43 -0.83 7.70 9.13
C VAL A 43 0.17 7.74 7.97
N LEU A 44 0.87 6.63 7.70
CA LEU A 44 1.81 6.55 6.57
C LEU A 44 1.08 6.68 5.23
N ALA A 45 -0.09 6.06 5.07
CA ALA A 45 -0.91 6.21 3.87
C ALA A 45 -1.36 7.66 3.65
N LEU A 46 -1.71 8.38 4.72
CA LEU A 46 -2.01 9.83 4.64
C LEU A 46 -0.78 10.63 4.17
N VAL A 47 0.39 10.35 4.71
CA VAL A 47 1.63 11.02 4.28
C VAL A 47 1.94 10.73 2.81
N VAL A 48 1.76 9.49 2.37
CA VAL A 48 1.93 9.10 0.95
C VAL A 48 0.94 9.85 0.06
N ASN A 49 -0.34 9.95 0.47
CA ASN A 49 -1.34 10.73 -0.27
C ASN A 49 -0.94 12.21 -0.40
N VAL A 50 -0.55 12.85 0.69
CA VAL A 50 -0.12 14.27 0.66
C VAL A 50 1.09 14.45 -0.26
N GLN A 51 2.08 13.56 -0.18
CA GLN A 51 3.26 13.61 -1.05
C GLN A 51 2.91 13.35 -2.52
N TRP A 52 1.96 12.47 -2.80
CA TRP A 52 1.48 12.24 -4.15
C TRP A 52 0.81 13.49 -4.75
N PHE A 53 -0.05 14.16 -3.98
CA PHE A 53 -0.65 15.43 -4.41
C PHE A 53 0.38 16.50 -4.70
N SER A 54 1.43 16.61 -3.87
CA SER A 54 2.53 17.53 -4.16
C SER A 54 3.26 17.16 -5.47
N HIS A 55 3.52 15.87 -5.67
CA HIS A 55 4.18 15.36 -6.87
C HIS A 55 3.36 15.64 -8.15
N VAL A 56 2.04 15.47 -8.09
CA VAL A 56 1.12 15.81 -9.20
C VAL A 56 1.13 17.32 -9.49
N ASN A 57 1.05 18.15 -8.44
CA ASN A 57 1.07 19.60 -8.61
C ASN A 57 2.39 20.11 -9.24
N ASP A 58 3.52 19.56 -8.81
CA ASP A 58 4.83 19.91 -9.34
C ASP A 58 4.93 19.52 -10.83
N ALA A 59 4.47 18.32 -11.18
CA ALA A 59 4.43 17.85 -12.56
C ALA A 59 3.49 18.69 -13.45
N GLU A 60 2.34 19.12 -12.93
CA GLU A 60 1.41 20.02 -13.66
C GLU A 60 2.02 21.41 -13.89
N HIS A 61 2.75 21.96 -12.92
CA HIS A 61 3.47 23.22 -13.07
C HIS A 61 4.56 23.14 -14.12
N ASP A 62 5.31 22.05 -14.16
CA ASP A 62 6.37 21.84 -15.15
C ASP A 62 5.80 21.67 -16.56
N ALA A 63 4.67 20.97 -16.71
CA ALA A 63 3.96 20.82 -17.97
C ALA A 63 3.47 22.17 -18.51
N LYS A 64 2.82 22.99 -17.69
CA LYS A 64 2.36 24.34 -18.09
C LYS A 64 3.50 25.27 -18.50
N LYS A 65 4.62 25.20 -17.78
CA LYS A 65 5.80 26.01 -18.10
C LYS A 65 6.43 25.57 -19.42
N SER A 66 6.40 24.29 -19.75
CA SER A 66 6.87 23.77 -21.04
C SER A 66 5.98 24.26 -22.20
N GLU A 67 4.65 24.21 -22.01
CA GLU A 67 3.69 24.73 -23.00
C GLU A 67 3.88 26.24 -23.28
N GLU A 68 4.04 27.07 -22.25
CA GLU A 68 4.31 28.48 -22.37
C GLU A 68 5.61 28.76 -23.16
N THR A 69 6.64 27.93 -22.96
CA THR A 69 7.92 28.04 -23.65
C THR A 69 7.78 27.66 -25.13
N HIS A 70 7.01 26.62 -25.46
CA HIS A 70 6.75 26.18 -26.83
C HIS A 70 5.89 27.19 -27.60
N LEU A 71 4.88 27.79 -26.97
CA LEU A 71 4.07 28.87 -27.56
C LEU A 71 4.91 30.11 -27.91
N ALA A 72 5.94 30.41 -27.13
CA ALA A 72 6.86 31.53 -27.39
C ALA A 72 7.82 31.25 -28.55
N THR A 73 8.03 29.99 -28.97
CA THR A 73 9.04 29.60 -29.98
C THR A 73 8.44 29.28 -31.36
N SER A 74 7.13 29.42 -31.58
CA SER A 74 6.42 29.24 -32.88
C SER A 74 6.65 27.89 -33.58
N GLU A 75 6.85 26.81 -32.86
CA GLU A 75 6.86 25.48 -33.45
C GLU A 75 5.42 24.91 -33.52
N PRO A 76 5.09 24.16 -34.63
CA PRO A 76 3.74 23.63 -34.80
C PRO A 76 3.42 22.64 -33.66
N ALA A 77 2.22 22.79 -33.12
CA ALA A 77 1.69 22.01 -32.02
C ALA A 77 1.96 20.50 -32.23
N ALA A 78 2.87 19.97 -31.44
CA ALA A 78 2.97 18.53 -31.23
C ALA A 78 1.72 18.09 -30.48
N GLU A 79 1.25 16.90 -30.80
CA GLU A 79 0.08 16.20 -30.31
C GLU A 79 -0.28 16.52 -28.84
N GLU A 80 -1.56 16.68 -28.55
CA GLU A 80 -2.10 16.82 -27.19
C GLU A 80 -1.57 15.69 -26.33
N HIS A 81 -0.45 15.89 -25.66
CA HIS A 81 0.04 14.96 -24.66
C HIS A 81 -0.91 15.02 -23.48
N GLU A 82 -1.75 14.00 -23.35
CA GLU A 82 -2.52 13.75 -22.15
C GLU A 82 -1.56 13.76 -20.96
N PHE A 83 -1.81 14.65 -19.98
CA PHE A 83 -0.96 14.83 -18.82
C PHE A 83 -0.98 13.56 -17.98
N GLU A 84 0.02 12.71 -18.14
CA GLU A 84 0.19 11.47 -17.36
C GLU A 84 1.33 11.65 -16.34
N VAL A 85 1.00 11.51 -15.05
CA VAL A 85 1.99 11.54 -13.98
C VAL A 85 2.73 10.21 -13.94
N GLU A 86 4.05 10.24 -14.05
CA GLU A 86 4.86 9.02 -14.01
C GLU A 86 4.66 8.26 -12.68
N PRO A 87 4.33 6.95 -12.72
CA PRO A 87 4.18 6.14 -11.53
C PRO A 87 5.51 5.93 -10.82
N VAL A 88 5.49 5.99 -9.50
CA VAL A 88 6.67 5.67 -8.69
C VAL A 88 6.84 4.15 -8.64
N THR A 89 7.94 3.65 -9.19
CA THR A 89 8.22 2.22 -9.27
C THR A 89 9.52 1.85 -8.59
N LYS A 90 9.52 0.71 -7.90
CA LYS A 90 10.71 0.11 -7.33
C LYS A 90 10.70 -1.40 -7.55
N GLU A 91 11.80 -1.95 -8.06
CA GLU A 91 11.93 -3.37 -8.35
C GLU A 91 13.10 -3.97 -7.59
N VAL A 92 12.95 -5.23 -7.18
CA VAL A 92 13.99 -6.06 -6.61
C VAL A 92 13.95 -7.42 -7.31
N THR A 93 15.08 -7.92 -7.79
CA THR A 93 15.17 -9.28 -8.31
C THR A 93 15.04 -10.26 -7.15
N TRP A 94 14.02 -11.11 -7.20
CA TRP A 94 13.78 -12.11 -6.17
C TRP A 94 14.67 -13.34 -6.39
N PHE A 95 14.63 -13.90 -7.60
CA PHE A 95 15.53 -14.99 -8.00
C PHE A 95 15.66 -15.08 -9.53
N GLU A 96 16.76 -15.66 -9.98
CA GLU A 96 17.03 -15.96 -11.38
C GLU A 96 16.73 -17.42 -11.67
N ASN A 97 16.00 -17.67 -12.75
CA ASN A 97 15.73 -19.04 -13.22
C ASN A 97 15.94 -19.14 -14.74
N GLY A 98 16.93 -19.95 -15.14
CA GLY A 98 17.15 -20.23 -16.56
C GLY A 98 17.46 -19.01 -17.43
N GLY A 99 18.09 -17.97 -16.87
CA GLY A 99 18.45 -16.74 -17.58
C GLY A 99 17.30 -15.69 -17.61
N GLN A 100 16.25 -15.94 -16.86
CA GLN A 100 15.18 -14.95 -16.62
C GLN A 100 15.14 -14.51 -15.15
N ASP A 101 15.14 -13.20 -14.97
CA ASP A 101 15.02 -12.58 -13.63
C ASP A 101 13.55 -12.50 -13.24
N ILE A 102 13.19 -13.16 -12.15
CA ILE A 102 11.87 -12.98 -11.53
C ILE A 102 11.97 -11.82 -10.55
N LYS A 103 11.29 -10.74 -10.89
CA LYS A 103 11.29 -9.50 -10.12
C LYS A 103 10.02 -9.36 -9.30
N VAL A 104 10.17 -8.78 -8.12
CA VAL A 104 9.07 -8.32 -7.26
C VAL A 104 9.22 -6.80 -7.13
N GLY A 105 8.14 -6.09 -7.19
CA GLY A 105 8.23 -4.64 -7.19
C GLY A 105 7.00 -3.95 -6.63
N MET A 106 7.16 -2.66 -6.44
CA MET A 106 6.12 -1.73 -6.04
C MET A 106 5.81 -0.82 -7.22
N LEU A 107 4.53 -0.61 -7.47
CA LEU A 107 4.00 0.38 -8.39
C LEU A 107 3.02 1.26 -7.62
N LEU A 108 3.27 2.57 -7.63
CA LEU A 108 2.39 3.58 -7.06
C LEU A 108 1.98 4.54 -8.18
N ASP A 109 0.73 4.48 -8.52
CA ASP A 109 0.03 5.42 -9.39
C ASP A 109 -1.10 6.12 -8.60
N GLY A 110 -1.82 7.05 -9.21
CA GLY A 110 -2.92 7.77 -8.58
C GLY A 110 -3.98 6.83 -7.97
N PRO A 111 -4.53 5.86 -8.73
CA PRO A 111 -5.45 4.86 -8.21
C PRO A 111 -4.90 4.04 -7.05
N ALA A 112 -3.64 3.59 -7.10
CA ALA A 112 -3.02 2.81 -6.02
C ALA A 112 -2.92 3.62 -4.72
N VAL A 113 -2.54 4.90 -4.80
CA VAL A 113 -2.45 5.81 -3.66
C VAL A 113 -3.82 6.03 -3.01
N MET A 114 -4.87 6.26 -3.82
CA MET A 114 -6.24 6.38 -3.34
C MET A 114 -6.72 5.09 -2.65
N MET A 115 -6.48 3.94 -3.27
CA MET A 115 -6.84 2.63 -2.70
C MET A 115 -6.07 2.32 -1.43
N LEU A 116 -4.81 2.69 -1.33
CA LEU A 116 -4.01 2.56 -0.12
C LEU A 116 -4.66 3.28 1.07
N PHE A 117 -5.12 4.51 0.86
CA PHE A 117 -5.85 5.29 1.86
C PHE A 117 -7.16 4.60 2.28
N VAL A 118 -8.00 4.23 1.31
CA VAL A 118 -9.30 3.60 1.58
C VAL A 118 -9.13 2.29 2.35
N VAL A 119 -8.21 1.42 1.90
CA VAL A 119 -8.00 0.11 2.53
C VAL A 119 -7.45 0.25 3.95
N THR A 120 -6.50 1.14 4.19
CA THR A 120 -5.96 1.36 5.54
C THR A 120 -7.02 1.94 6.48
N LEU A 121 -7.85 2.88 6.02
CA LEU A 121 -8.95 3.45 6.79
C LEU A 121 -9.98 2.38 7.17
N VAL A 122 -10.49 1.65 6.17
CA VAL A 122 -11.51 0.61 6.40
C VAL A 122 -10.97 -0.50 7.29
N SER A 123 -9.74 -0.98 7.06
CA SER A 123 -9.11 -1.99 7.90
C SER A 123 -8.94 -1.54 9.35
N LEU A 124 -8.57 -0.27 9.57
CA LEU A 124 -8.46 0.29 10.91
C LEU A 124 -9.83 0.31 11.61
N LEU A 125 -10.88 0.78 10.92
CA LEU A 125 -12.24 0.80 11.46
C LEU A 125 -12.75 -0.61 11.79
N VAL A 126 -12.48 -1.58 10.91
CA VAL A 126 -12.85 -3.00 11.14
C VAL A 126 -12.10 -3.56 12.34
N HIS A 127 -10.81 -3.28 12.52
CA HIS A 127 -10.07 -3.72 13.69
C HIS A 127 -10.65 -3.13 14.99
N VAL A 128 -10.96 -1.84 15.00
CA VAL A 128 -11.58 -1.19 16.17
C VAL A 128 -12.95 -1.79 16.46
N TYR A 129 -13.81 -1.90 15.47
CA TYR A 129 -15.14 -2.50 15.60
C TYR A 129 -15.08 -3.95 16.11
N SER A 130 -14.14 -4.75 15.59
CA SER A 130 -14.00 -6.16 15.93
C SER A 130 -13.59 -6.39 17.39
N THR A 131 -13.04 -5.38 18.07
CA THR A 131 -12.68 -5.53 19.50
C THR A 131 -13.90 -5.83 20.37
N ASP A 132 -15.04 -5.28 20.03
CA ASP A 132 -16.30 -5.51 20.74
C ASP A 132 -17.08 -6.68 20.11
N TYR A 133 -17.12 -6.74 18.77
CA TYR A 133 -17.89 -7.73 18.03
C TYR A 133 -17.47 -9.18 18.32
N VAL A 134 -16.17 -9.47 18.42
CA VAL A 134 -15.65 -10.81 18.75
C VAL A 134 -15.26 -10.93 20.23
N ALA A 135 -15.71 -10.01 21.08
CA ALA A 135 -15.45 -10.05 22.52
C ALA A 135 -16.00 -11.35 23.13
N GLY A 136 -15.13 -12.08 23.84
CA GLY A 136 -15.52 -13.35 24.45
C GLY A 136 -15.33 -14.60 23.58
N ASP A 137 -14.98 -14.47 22.31
CA ASP A 137 -14.68 -15.61 21.47
C ASP A 137 -13.37 -16.30 21.90
N ARG A 138 -13.39 -17.65 21.86
CA ARG A 138 -12.22 -18.47 22.15
C ARG A 138 -11.07 -18.24 21.17
N ARG A 139 -11.38 -17.85 19.93
CA ARG A 139 -10.43 -17.63 18.84
C ARG A 139 -10.08 -16.16 18.62
N TYR A 140 -10.39 -15.28 19.57
CA TYR A 140 -10.16 -13.83 19.47
C TYR A 140 -8.78 -13.45 18.93
N THR A 141 -7.71 -14.01 19.52
CA THR A 141 -6.32 -13.74 19.08
C THR A 141 -6.06 -14.15 17.64
N HIS A 142 -6.56 -15.32 17.22
CA HIS A 142 -6.39 -15.80 15.85
C HIS A 142 -7.13 -14.92 14.85
N PHE A 143 -8.32 -14.45 15.22
CA PHE A 143 -9.11 -13.55 14.39
C PHE A 143 -8.32 -12.26 14.07
N PHE A 144 -7.75 -11.60 15.08
CA PHE A 144 -6.94 -10.40 14.86
C PHE A 144 -5.65 -10.68 14.09
N ALA A 145 -5.02 -11.84 14.28
CA ALA A 145 -3.88 -12.24 13.49
C ALA A 145 -4.24 -12.34 12.00
N PHE A 146 -5.26 -13.13 11.66
CA PHE A 146 -5.68 -13.29 10.26
C PHE A 146 -6.21 -12.01 9.64
N LEU A 147 -6.90 -11.17 10.41
CA LEU A 147 -7.35 -9.86 9.92
C LEU A 147 -6.17 -8.95 9.57
N SER A 148 -5.07 -9.00 10.35
CA SER A 148 -3.84 -8.29 10.02
C SER A 148 -3.15 -8.86 8.77
N LEU A 149 -3.13 -10.19 8.61
CA LEU A 149 -2.60 -10.84 7.40
C LEU A 149 -3.42 -10.46 6.16
N PHE A 150 -4.74 -10.49 6.25
CA PHE A 150 -5.65 -10.04 5.20
C PHE A 150 -5.32 -8.61 4.75
N THR A 151 -5.17 -7.70 5.71
CA THR A 151 -4.82 -6.31 5.40
C THR A 151 -3.44 -6.20 4.74
N ALA A 152 -2.44 -6.92 5.23
CA ALA A 152 -1.10 -6.96 4.62
C ALA A 152 -1.16 -7.42 3.16
N SER A 153 -1.91 -8.48 2.91
CA SER A 153 -2.08 -9.06 1.58
C SER A 153 -2.81 -8.11 0.63
N MET A 154 -3.85 -7.43 1.12
CA MET A 154 -4.60 -6.45 0.34
C MET A 154 -3.73 -5.23 -0.03
N LEU A 155 -2.93 -4.72 0.91
CA LEU A 155 -1.99 -3.63 0.63
C LEU A 155 -0.89 -4.07 -0.35
N GLY A 156 -0.39 -5.30 -0.21
CA GLY A 156 0.58 -5.88 -1.15
C GLY A 156 0.00 -6.07 -2.56
N LEU A 157 -1.28 -6.42 -2.67
CA LEU A 157 -1.99 -6.55 -3.94
C LEU A 157 -2.14 -5.21 -4.65
N ILE A 158 -2.53 -4.15 -3.94
CA ILE A 158 -2.69 -2.80 -4.50
C ILE A 158 -1.37 -2.27 -5.07
N MET A 159 -0.25 -2.59 -4.43
CA MET A 159 1.08 -2.11 -4.81
C MET A 159 1.81 -3.09 -5.73
N ALA A 160 1.17 -4.18 -6.17
CA ALA A 160 1.83 -5.22 -6.96
C ALA A 160 2.21 -4.71 -8.35
N LYS A 161 3.51 -4.73 -8.68
CA LYS A 161 4.02 -4.40 -10.01
C LYS A 161 4.00 -5.58 -10.97
N THR A 162 4.12 -6.81 -10.47
CA THR A 162 4.18 -8.02 -11.29
C THR A 162 2.96 -8.91 -11.08
N THR A 163 2.54 -9.59 -12.15
CA THR A 163 1.41 -10.53 -12.10
C THR A 163 1.64 -11.65 -11.08
N LEU A 164 2.88 -12.12 -10.92
CA LEU A 164 3.21 -13.15 -9.94
C LEU A 164 2.93 -12.65 -8.51
N GLN A 165 3.38 -11.44 -8.17
CA GLN A 165 3.13 -10.83 -6.87
C GLN A 165 1.63 -10.62 -6.64
N LEU A 166 0.91 -10.16 -7.67
CA LEU A 166 -0.54 -9.97 -7.62
C LEU A 166 -1.25 -11.29 -7.28
N ILE A 167 -0.91 -12.39 -7.96
CA ILE A 167 -1.51 -13.71 -7.71
C ILE A 167 -1.21 -14.17 -6.28
N VAL A 168 0.04 -14.07 -5.82
CA VAL A 168 0.41 -14.46 -4.45
C VAL A 168 -0.36 -13.66 -3.40
N CYS A 169 -0.46 -12.34 -3.57
CA CYS A 169 -1.23 -11.51 -2.64
C CYS A 169 -2.72 -11.81 -2.70
N TRP A 170 -3.27 -12.11 -3.88
CA TRP A 170 -4.68 -12.50 -4.05
C TRP A 170 -4.99 -13.79 -3.31
N GLU A 171 -4.16 -14.83 -3.47
CA GLU A 171 -4.33 -16.10 -2.75
C GLU A 171 -4.29 -15.89 -1.23
N LEU A 172 -3.39 -15.05 -0.75
CA LEU A 172 -3.31 -14.71 0.68
C LEU A 172 -4.53 -13.92 1.20
N VAL A 173 -5.21 -13.16 0.34
CA VAL A 173 -6.48 -12.51 0.69
C VAL A 173 -7.60 -13.53 0.86
N GLY A 174 -7.53 -14.66 0.15
CA GLY A 174 -8.53 -15.72 0.20
C GLY A 174 -8.42 -16.69 1.38
N VAL A 175 -7.32 -16.63 2.16
CA VAL A 175 -7.06 -17.49 3.32
C VAL A 175 -7.78 -16.98 4.57
#